data_f00485eac810786d0db33af5bc695d2e
#
_entry.id   f00485eac810786d0db33af5bc695d2e
#
_cell.length_a   1.000
_cell.length_b   1.000
_cell.length_c   1.000
_cell.angle_alpha   90.00
_cell.angle_beta   90.00
_cell.angle_gamma   90.00
#
_symmetry.space_group_name_H-M   'P 1'
#
loop_
_entity.id
_entity.type
_entity.pdbx_description
1 polymer ?
#
loop_
_entity_poly.entity_id
_entity_poly.type
_entity_poly.pdbx_seq_one_letter_code
_entity_poly.pdbx_strand_id
1 'polypeptide(L)'
;MDNLIFCLNVTVPIFLTLLLGYFFRRIGLFDEAFVNRMNKFVFVIPLPVLLFQDIAKIDIYEAWDSKMVIFCFLITSVSIIISVLLSRLLHPSDIRGEFIQASYRSSAAILGIAVIQNLYGNAGMAPLMIIASVPLYNVMAVVVLSVFKPDQGRLDGTVLKRTLKGIVTNPIILGIVAGTLWSLLRLPFPKILDSTVGNLAKTATPLGLMAMGGSLHFWKAFSRLKASVACTFMKLIGYEALFLPLAIRCGFTKDKLVSIIIMLGSASTVTCFVMAKNMGHEGSFSSGVVLLTTLFSAFTLTLWLFICKGLGLI
;
A
#
# COMPACT_ATOMS: atom_id res chain seq x y z
N MET A 1 -4.73 -19.18 17.82
CA MET A 1 -4.01 -19.81 16.68
C MET A 1 -4.66 -19.47 15.34
N ASP A 2 -5.97 -19.39 15.28
CA ASP A 2 -6.71 -19.18 14.02
C ASP A 2 -6.35 -17.88 13.28
N ASN A 3 -6.15 -16.79 14.00
CA ASN A 3 -5.74 -15.51 13.40
C ASN A 3 -4.34 -15.57 12.76
N LEU A 4 -3.38 -16.29 13.37
CA LEU A 4 -2.05 -16.45 12.81
C LEU A 4 -2.10 -17.31 11.54
N ILE A 5 -2.82 -18.43 11.58
CA ILE A 5 -3.01 -19.30 10.41
C ILE A 5 -3.68 -18.53 9.28
N PHE A 6 -4.70 -17.73 9.58
CA PHE A 6 -5.37 -16.88 8.61
C PHE A 6 -4.40 -15.86 7.99
N CYS A 7 -3.64 -15.12 8.81
CA CYS A 7 -2.66 -14.15 8.32
C CYS A 7 -1.58 -14.83 7.45
N LEU A 8 -1.10 -16.02 7.83
CA LEU A 8 -0.16 -16.81 7.03
C LEU A 8 -0.77 -17.25 5.70
N ASN A 9 -2.02 -17.70 5.68
CA ASN A 9 -2.72 -18.08 4.46
C ASN A 9 -2.85 -16.91 3.45
N VAL A 10 -2.87 -15.67 3.92
CA VAL A 10 -2.89 -14.48 3.05
C VAL A 10 -1.48 -14.05 2.66
N THR A 11 -0.52 -14.08 3.57
CA THR A 11 0.84 -13.54 3.32
C THR A 11 1.75 -14.51 2.59
N VAL A 12 1.65 -15.82 2.86
CA VAL A 12 2.49 -16.84 2.20
C VAL A 12 2.30 -16.90 0.69
N PRO A 13 1.07 -16.86 0.12
CA PRO A 13 0.90 -16.80 -1.33
C PRO A 13 1.53 -15.56 -1.99
N ILE A 14 1.49 -14.41 -1.32
CA ILE A 14 2.15 -13.18 -1.79
C ILE A 14 3.66 -13.40 -1.90
N PHE A 15 4.25 -13.97 -0.85
CA PHE A 15 5.68 -14.28 -0.81
C PHE A 15 6.08 -15.31 -1.87
N LEU A 16 5.30 -16.39 -2.01
CA LEU A 16 5.54 -17.43 -3.02
C LEU A 16 5.45 -16.87 -4.45
N THR A 17 4.47 -15.99 -4.74
CA THR A 17 4.34 -15.35 -6.06
C THR A 17 5.57 -14.48 -6.39
N LEU A 18 6.11 -13.78 -5.39
CA LEU A 18 7.36 -13.04 -5.54
C LEU A 18 8.54 -13.98 -5.83
N LEU A 19 8.67 -15.07 -5.08
CA LEU A 19 9.71 -16.07 -5.30
C LEU A 19 9.60 -16.71 -6.68
N LEU A 20 8.41 -16.96 -7.20
CA LEU A 20 8.20 -17.43 -8.58
C LEU A 20 8.78 -16.44 -9.60
N GLY A 21 8.54 -15.13 -9.43
CA GLY A 21 9.14 -14.11 -10.30
C GLY A 21 10.66 -14.13 -10.29
N TYR A 22 11.26 -14.28 -9.09
CA TYR A 22 12.71 -14.47 -8.95
C TYR A 22 13.21 -15.76 -9.63
N PHE A 23 12.52 -16.87 -9.43
CA PHE A 23 12.85 -18.15 -10.04
C PHE A 23 12.78 -18.08 -11.57
N PHE A 24 11.72 -17.50 -12.15
CA PHE A 24 11.58 -17.32 -13.60
C PHE A 24 12.71 -16.46 -14.19
N ARG A 25 13.20 -15.47 -13.42
CA ARG A 25 14.38 -14.69 -13.81
C ARG A 25 15.65 -15.55 -13.81
N ARG A 26 15.81 -16.44 -12.82
CA ARG A 26 16.97 -17.32 -12.67
C ARG A 26 17.08 -18.39 -13.75
N ILE A 27 15.95 -18.94 -14.18
CA ILE A 27 15.91 -19.95 -15.27
C ILE A 27 15.91 -19.32 -16.67
N GLY A 28 15.98 -17.97 -16.77
CA GLY A 28 16.03 -17.25 -18.05
C GLY A 28 14.68 -17.09 -18.76
N LEU A 29 13.55 -17.50 -18.13
CA LEU A 29 12.21 -17.30 -18.70
C LEU A 29 11.84 -15.81 -18.70
N PHE A 30 12.27 -15.06 -17.68
CA PHE A 30 12.11 -13.61 -17.62
C PHE A 30 13.48 -12.95 -17.89
N ASP A 31 13.59 -12.21 -18.98
CA ASP A 31 14.70 -11.28 -19.19
C ASP A 31 14.42 -9.91 -18.55
N GLU A 32 15.42 -9.05 -18.52
CA GLU A 32 15.29 -7.73 -17.92
C GLU A 32 14.29 -6.84 -18.68
N ALA A 33 14.25 -6.96 -20.00
CA ALA A 33 13.34 -6.22 -20.86
C ALA A 33 11.89 -6.62 -20.59
N PHE A 34 11.62 -7.92 -20.44
CA PHE A 34 10.28 -8.43 -20.10
C PHE A 34 9.84 -7.96 -18.72
N VAL A 35 10.70 -8.08 -17.70
CA VAL A 35 10.39 -7.60 -16.33
C VAL A 35 10.06 -6.11 -16.32
N ASN A 36 10.84 -5.29 -17.02
CA ASN A 36 10.60 -3.85 -17.11
C ASN A 36 9.28 -3.53 -17.86
N ARG A 37 8.98 -4.24 -18.95
CA ARG A 37 7.70 -4.10 -19.68
C ARG A 37 6.51 -4.53 -18.83
N MET A 38 6.62 -5.64 -18.12
CA MET A 38 5.58 -6.12 -17.21
C MET A 38 5.32 -5.10 -16.09
N ASN A 39 6.38 -4.56 -15.48
CA ASN A 39 6.24 -3.53 -14.45
C ASN A 39 5.57 -2.27 -14.99
N LYS A 40 5.94 -1.81 -16.20
CA LYS A 40 5.30 -0.68 -16.88
C LYS A 40 3.83 -0.97 -17.21
N PHE A 41 3.51 -2.15 -17.71
CA PHE A 41 2.13 -2.56 -17.98
C PHE A 41 1.27 -2.52 -16.72
N VAL A 42 1.77 -3.10 -15.62
CA VAL A 42 1.07 -3.10 -14.31
C VAL A 42 0.80 -1.67 -13.85
N PHE A 43 1.78 -0.77 -13.97
CA PHE A 43 1.66 0.62 -13.56
C PHE A 43 0.63 1.41 -14.37
N VAL A 44 0.58 1.18 -15.69
CA VAL A 44 -0.25 2.00 -16.60
C VAL A 44 -1.69 1.50 -16.68
N ILE A 45 -1.93 0.19 -16.54
CA ILE A 45 -3.26 -0.40 -16.80
C ILE A 45 -3.82 -1.13 -15.57
N PRO A 46 -3.34 -2.31 -15.14
CA PRO A 46 -4.00 -3.04 -14.06
C PRO A 46 -4.09 -2.28 -12.74
N LEU A 47 -3.07 -1.54 -12.37
CA LEU A 47 -3.04 -0.83 -11.10
C LEU A 47 -4.04 0.34 -11.02
N PRO A 48 -4.14 1.24 -12.02
CA PRO A 48 -5.22 2.23 -12.07
C PRO A 48 -6.62 1.62 -12.10
N VAL A 49 -6.80 0.50 -12.82
CA VAL A 49 -8.07 -0.21 -12.90
C VAL A 49 -8.44 -0.84 -11.56
N LEU A 50 -7.47 -1.41 -10.84
CA LEU A 50 -7.66 -1.92 -9.48
C LEU A 50 -8.14 -0.81 -8.55
N LEU A 51 -7.45 0.34 -8.54
CA LEU A 51 -7.82 1.48 -7.68
C LEU A 51 -9.17 2.10 -8.05
N PHE A 52 -9.46 2.17 -9.35
CA PHE A 52 -10.78 2.54 -9.83
C PHE A 52 -11.86 1.61 -9.26
N GLN A 53 -11.69 0.28 -9.41
CA GLN A 53 -12.67 -0.70 -8.96
C GLN A 53 -12.84 -0.70 -7.44
N ASP A 54 -11.75 -0.63 -6.69
CA ASP A 54 -11.76 -0.59 -5.22
C ASP A 54 -12.57 0.59 -4.68
N ILE A 55 -12.49 1.75 -5.34
CA ILE A 55 -13.20 2.96 -4.91
C ILE A 55 -14.62 3.00 -5.47
N ALA A 56 -14.80 2.64 -6.75
CA ALA A 56 -16.10 2.71 -7.43
C ALA A 56 -17.18 1.80 -6.82
N LYS A 57 -16.76 0.69 -6.17
CA LYS A 57 -17.67 -0.25 -5.52
C LYS A 57 -18.08 0.11 -4.12
N ILE A 58 -17.50 1.15 -3.52
CA ILE A 58 -17.85 1.56 -2.17
C ILE A 58 -19.07 2.46 -2.21
N ASP A 59 -20.14 2.08 -1.49
CA ASP A 59 -21.24 3.00 -1.22
C ASP A 59 -20.84 3.93 -0.06
N ILE A 60 -20.49 5.17 -0.42
CA ILE A 60 -20.02 6.19 0.51
C ILE A 60 -21.14 6.62 1.48
N TYR A 61 -22.41 6.41 1.11
CA TYR A 61 -23.55 6.96 1.85
C TYR A 61 -24.18 5.99 2.85
N GLU A 62 -24.04 4.66 2.64
CA GLU A 62 -24.76 3.66 3.44
C GLU A 62 -24.25 3.48 4.88
N ALA A 63 -22.98 3.70 5.13
CA ALA A 63 -22.38 3.46 6.45
C ALA A 63 -21.46 4.59 6.91
N TRP A 64 -21.80 5.85 6.56
CA TRP A 64 -20.93 6.99 6.81
C TRP A 64 -20.70 7.24 8.31
N ASP A 65 -19.45 7.10 8.74
CA ASP A 65 -18.98 7.49 10.07
C ASP A 65 -17.89 8.57 9.93
N SER A 66 -18.30 9.83 10.05
CA SER A 66 -17.39 10.98 9.91
C SER A 66 -16.22 10.91 10.89
N LYS A 67 -16.43 10.42 12.11
CA LYS A 67 -15.38 10.29 13.12
C LYS A 67 -14.28 9.33 12.65
N MET A 68 -14.68 8.19 12.11
CA MET A 68 -13.71 7.18 11.61
C MET A 68 -12.98 7.68 10.37
N VAL A 69 -13.70 8.29 9.41
CA VAL A 69 -13.09 8.82 8.17
C VAL A 69 -12.08 9.91 8.50
N ILE A 70 -12.47 10.89 9.34
CA ILE A 70 -11.58 11.98 9.76
C ILE A 70 -10.37 11.43 10.52
N PHE A 71 -10.57 10.49 11.43
CA PHE A 71 -9.49 9.87 12.19
C PHE A 71 -8.49 9.15 11.28
N CYS A 72 -8.97 8.27 10.38
CA CYS A 72 -8.10 7.55 9.44
C CYS A 72 -7.34 8.51 8.51
N PHE A 73 -8.00 9.56 8.01
CA PHE A 73 -7.37 10.57 7.17
C PHE A 73 -6.28 11.35 7.93
N LEU A 74 -6.57 11.81 9.14
CA LEU A 74 -5.63 12.58 9.97
C LEU A 74 -4.41 11.72 10.35
N ILE A 75 -4.63 10.50 10.84
CA ILE A 75 -3.54 9.60 11.22
C ILE A 75 -2.66 9.25 10.02
N THR A 76 -3.26 9.00 8.86
CA THR A 76 -2.52 8.79 7.62
C THR A 76 -1.68 10.02 7.25
N SER A 77 -2.26 11.22 7.33
CA SER A 77 -1.55 12.48 7.05
C SER A 77 -0.38 12.69 8.01
N VAL A 78 -0.59 12.45 9.31
CA VAL A 78 0.48 12.54 10.32
C VAL A 78 1.57 11.50 10.09
N SER A 79 1.20 10.26 9.72
CA SER A 79 2.17 9.22 9.37
C SER A 79 3.05 9.62 8.19
N ILE A 80 2.46 10.27 7.17
CA ILE A 80 3.21 10.81 6.02
C ILE A 80 4.18 11.90 6.48
N ILE A 81 3.74 12.85 7.31
CA ILE A 81 4.58 13.92 7.83
C ILE A 81 5.75 13.35 8.64
N ILE A 82 5.48 12.40 9.53
CA ILE A 82 6.53 11.70 10.31
C ILE A 82 7.51 11.00 9.37
N SER A 83 7.02 10.29 8.35
CA SER A 83 7.89 9.62 7.36
C SER A 83 8.78 10.62 6.62
N VAL A 84 8.26 11.78 6.23
CA VAL A 84 9.02 12.85 5.56
C VAL A 84 10.09 13.39 6.49
N LEU A 85 9.78 13.65 7.76
CA LEU A 85 10.73 14.16 8.75
C LEU A 85 11.85 13.13 9.00
N LEU A 86 11.50 11.86 9.23
CA LEU A 86 12.46 10.79 9.47
C LEU A 86 13.32 10.49 8.24
N SER A 87 12.80 10.69 7.04
CA SER A 87 13.57 10.51 5.80
C SER A 87 14.77 11.45 5.70
N ARG A 88 14.77 12.59 6.41
CA ARG A 88 15.91 13.53 6.46
C ARG A 88 17.14 12.94 7.14
N LEU A 89 16.94 11.94 8.01
CA LEU A 89 18.03 11.24 8.71
C LEU A 89 18.71 10.17 7.82
N LEU A 90 18.11 9.86 6.64
CA LEU A 90 18.64 8.83 5.76
C LEU A 90 19.83 9.32 4.94
N HIS A 91 20.88 8.53 4.96
CA HIS A 91 22.03 8.66 4.08
C HIS A 91 22.32 7.30 3.42
N PRO A 92 22.44 7.24 2.10
CA PRO A 92 22.27 8.32 1.10
C PRO A 92 20.82 8.73 0.88
N SER A 93 20.64 9.93 0.30
CA SER A 93 19.33 10.57 0.13
C SER A 93 18.50 10.02 -1.04
N ASP A 94 19.08 9.19 -1.89
CA ASP A 94 18.44 8.60 -3.08
C ASP A 94 17.23 7.72 -2.75
N ILE A 95 17.21 7.10 -1.57
CA ILE A 95 16.11 6.25 -1.12
C ILE A 95 14.97 7.00 -0.40
N ARG A 96 15.06 8.32 -0.21
CA ARG A 96 14.08 9.08 0.59
C ARG A 96 12.65 8.92 0.10
N GLY A 97 12.43 9.07 -1.21
CA GLY A 97 11.10 8.91 -1.80
C GLY A 97 10.52 7.52 -1.57
N GLU A 98 11.34 6.48 -1.76
CA GLU A 98 10.94 5.10 -1.52
C GLU A 98 10.67 4.83 -0.03
N PHE A 99 11.53 5.34 0.87
CA PHE A 99 11.34 5.21 2.32
C PHE A 99 10.04 5.84 2.79
N ILE A 100 9.77 7.09 2.37
CA ILE A 100 8.57 7.80 2.79
C ILE A 100 7.33 6.99 2.40
N GLN A 101 7.18 6.63 1.12
CA GLN A 101 5.98 5.91 0.68
C GLN A 101 5.86 4.51 1.30
N ALA A 102 6.96 3.78 1.46
CA ALA A 102 6.93 2.42 2.01
C ALA A 102 6.59 2.40 3.50
N SER A 103 6.91 3.48 4.23
CA SER A 103 6.66 3.60 5.67
C SER A 103 5.18 3.73 6.01
N TYR A 104 4.40 4.54 5.29
CA TYR A 104 3.01 4.80 5.66
C TYR A 104 2.00 3.95 4.88
N ARG A 105 2.34 3.44 3.71
CA ARG A 105 1.40 2.68 2.88
C ARG A 105 1.15 1.29 3.40
N SER A 106 -0.11 0.89 3.37
CA SER A 106 -0.58 -0.42 3.82
C SER A 106 -1.36 -1.14 2.73
N SER A 107 -1.35 -2.46 2.75
CA SER A 107 -2.23 -3.33 1.96
C SER A 107 -3.64 -3.38 2.57
N ALA A 108 -4.18 -2.20 2.90
CA ALA A 108 -5.40 -2.05 3.69
C ALA A 108 -6.64 -2.61 2.98
N ALA A 109 -6.75 -2.45 1.65
CA ALA A 109 -7.91 -2.91 0.90
C ALA A 109 -8.01 -4.45 0.88
N ILE A 110 -6.92 -5.14 0.57
CA ILE A 110 -6.93 -6.61 0.43
C ILE A 110 -6.96 -7.27 1.81
N LEU A 111 -6.02 -6.93 2.69
CA LEU A 111 -5.95 -7.50 4.03
C LEU A 111 -7.09 -7.04 4.93
N GLY A 112 -7.50 -5.76 4.81
CA GLY A 112 -8.53 -5.18 5.67
C GLY A 112 -9.85 -5.90 5.55
N ILE A 113 -10.39 -6.00 4.36
CA ILE A 113 -11.66 -6.68 4.12
C ILE A 113 -11.57 -8.15 4.54
N ALA A 114 -10.50 -8.86 4.15
CA ALA A 114 -10.35 -10.28 4.44
C ALA A 114 -10.27 -10.58 5.94
N VAL A 115 -9.49 -9.81 6.71
CA VAL A 115 -9.36 -10.00 8.17
C VAL A 115 -10.67 -9.67 8.89
N ILE A 116 -11.33 -8.56 8.51
CA ILE A 116 -12.60 -8.16 9.14
C ILE A 116 -13.70 -9.16 8.84
N GLN A 117 -13.81 -9.63 7.59
CA GLN A 117 -14.75 -10.68 7.22
C GLN A 117 -14.51 -11.99 7.98
N ASN A 118 -13.25 -12.36 8.20
CA ASN A 118 -12.91 -13.56 8.97
C ASN A 118 -13.30 -13.43 10.44
N LEU A 119 -13.17 -12.24 11.04
CA LEU A 119 -13.47 -11.99 12.45
C LEU A 119 -14.95 -11.75 12.73
N TYR A 120 -15.65 -11.06 11.84
CA TYR A 120 -17.02 -10.55 12.07
C TYR A 120 -18.06 -11.06 11.07
N GLY A 121 -17.66 -11.83 10.06
CA GLY A 121 -18.58 -12.39 9.04
C GLY A 121 -19.03 -11.38 7.97
N ASN A 122 -18.62 -10.12 8.06
CA ASN A 122 -18.95 -9.06 7.09
C ASN A 122 -17.76 -8.09 6.91
N ALA A 123 -17.88 -7.16 5.96
CA ALA A 123 -16.81 -6.21 5.68
C ALA A 123 -16.65 -5.10 6.75
N GLY A 124 -17.59 -4.95 7.66
CA GLY A 124 -17.59 -3.97 8.75
C GLY A 124 -17.26 -2.55 8.27
N MET A 125 -16.36 -1.88 8.98
CA MET A 125 -15.91 -0.51 8.66
C MET A 125 -14.71 -0.46 7.71
N ALA A 126 -14.26 -1.61 7.14
CA ALA A 126 -13.15 -1.61 6.16
C ALA A 126 -13.38 -0.68 4.96
N PRO A 127 -14.58 -0.59 4.34
CA PRO A 127 -14.83 0.32 3.23
C PRO A 127 -14.56 1.79 3.58
N LEU A 128 -14.96 2.25 4.76
CA LEU A 128 -14.72 3.65 5.18
C LEU A 128 -13.24 3.94 5.45
N MET A 129 -12.54 2.99 6.05
CA MET A 129 -11.09 3.07 6.21
C MET A 129 -10.38 3.15 4.85
N ILE A 130 -10.82 2.37 3.87
CA ILE A 130 -10.28 2.37 2.50
C ILE A 130 -10.49 3.73 1.84
N ILE A 131 -11.71 4.29 1.89
CA ILE A 131 -12.00 5.63 1.33
C ILE A 131 -11.11 6.70 1.97
N ALA A 132 -10.93 6.66 3.27
CA ALA A 132 -10.16 7.67 3.99
C ALA A 132 -8.65 7.60 3.74
N SER A 133 -8.10 6.39 3.55
CA SER A 133 -6.66 6.17 3.53
C SER A 133 -6.11 5.86 2.13
N VAL A 134 -6.74 5.00 1.34
CA VAL A 134 -6.18 4.49 0.09
C VAL A 134 -6.00 5.56 -0.99
N PRO A 135 -6.96 6.46 -1.26
CA PRO A 135 -6.73 7.58 -2.17
C PRO A 135 -5.56 8.45 -1.71
N LEU A 136 -5.52 8.79 -0.41
CA LEU A 136 -4.45 9.59 0.19
C LEU A 136 -3.08 8.88 0.05
N TYR A 137 -3.00 7.58 0.31
CA TYR A 137 -1.78 6.80 0.12
C TYR A 137 -1.21 6.94 -1.28
N ASN A 138 -2.06 6.80 -2.29
CA ASN A 138 -1.64 6.78 -3.69
C ASN A 138 -1.31 8.17 -4.21
N VAL A 139 -2.13 9.18 -3.91
CA VAL A 139 -1.86 10.58 -4.28
C VAL A 139 -0.54 11.03 -3.67
N MET A 140 -0.35 10.82 -2.37
CA MET A 140 0.87 11.24 -1.68
C MET A 140 2.10 10.44 -2.12
N ALA A 141 1.95 9.17 -2.52
CA ALA A 141 3.05 8.42 -3.11
C ALA A 141 3.51 9.02 -4.43
N VAL A 142 2.57 9.43 -5.31
CA VAL A 142 2.92 10.12 -6.57
C VAL A 142 3.63 11.43 -6.27
N VAL A 143 3.13 12.23 -5.32
CA VAL A 143 3.75 13.50 -4.91
C VAL A 143 5.16 13.26 -4.38
N VAL A 144 5.32 12.36 -3.41
CA VAL A 144 6.60 12.06 -2.75
C VAL A 144 7.62 11.54 -3.75
N LEU A 145 7.26 10.56 -4.58
CA LEU A 145 8.17 10.01 -5.60
C LEU A 145 8.53 11.05 -6.67
N SER A 146 7.65 11.99 -6.96
CA SER A 146 7.95 13.07 -7.89
C SER A 146 8.89 14.11 -7.28
N VAL A 147 8.68 14.49 -6.02
CA VAL A 147 9.48 15.52 -5.31
C VAL A 147 10.86 14.99 -4.90
N PHE A 148 10.96 13.74 -4.46
CA PHE A 148 12.21 13.12 -3.97
C PHE A 148 12.86 12.23 -5.05
N LYS A 149 12.63 12.52 -6.31
CA LYS A 149 13.26 11.77 -7.41
C LYS A 149 14.78 11.94 -7.35
N PRO A 150 15.57 10.85 -7.43
CA PRO A 150 17.02 10.92 -7.58
C PRO A 150 17.40 11.78 -8.80
N ASP A 151 18.49 12.51 -8.72
CA ASP A 151 19.03 13.38 -9.77
C ASP A 151 18.12 14.55 -10.18
N GLN A 152 17.10 14.85 -9.42
CA GLN A 152 16.32 16.06 -9.60
C GLN A 152 17.12 17.25 -9.05
N GLY A 153 17.57 18.16 -9.94
CA GLY A 153 18.25 19.38 -9.58
C GLY A 153 17.43 20.26 -8.62
N ARG A 154 17.94 21.46 -8.28
CA ARG A 154 17.19 22.41 -7.43
C ARG A 154 15.76 22.62 -7.97
N LEU A 155 14.78 22.59 -7.05
CA LEU A 155 13.38 22.89 -7.34
C LEU A 155 13.27 24.32 -7.86
N ASP A 156 13.23 24.50 -9.16
CA ASP A 156 12.87 25.74 -9.83
C ASP A 156 11.42 25.70 -10.33
N GLY A 157 10.90 26.82 -10.82
CA GLY A 157 9.53 26.91 -11.30
C GLY A 157 9.22 25.95 -12.46
N THR A 158 10.20 25.60 -13.27
CA THR A 158 10.08 24.70 -14.42
C THR A 158 9.94 23.25 -13.95
N VAL A 159 10.76 22.87 -12.99
CA VAL A 159 10.69 21.55 -12.32
C VAL A 159 9.34 21.39 -11.61
N LEU A 160 8.89 22.43 -10.89
CA LEU A 160 7.59 22.42 -10.21
C LEU A 160 6.43 22.21 -11.18
N LYS A 161 6.41 22.96 -12.30
CA LYS A 161 5.37 22.82 -13.35
C LYS A 161 5.38 21.44 -13.98
N ARG A 162 6.57 20.87 -14.26
CA ARG A 162 6.72 19.52 -14.81
C ARG A 162 6.25 18.46 -13.81
N THR A 163 6.58 18.63 -12.54
CA THR A 163 6.14 17.73 -11.45
C THR A 163 4.62 17.75 -11.29
N LEU A 164 4.00 18.93 -11.24
CA LEU A 164 2.55 19.07 -11.17
C LEU A 164 1.85 18.44 -12.38
N LYS A 165 2.36 18.69 -13.60
CA LYS A 165 1.83 18.04 -14.80
C LYS A 165 1.94 16.51 -14.68
N GLY A 166 3.09 15.99 -14.26
CA GLY A 166 3.30 14.56 -14.05
C GLY A 166 2.35 13.93 -13.02
N ILE A 167 2.01 14.67 -11.96
CA ILE A 167 1.03 14.22 -10.94
C ILE A 167 -0.35 14.13 -11.57
N VAL A 168 -0.83 15.19 -12.21
CA VAL A 168 -2.19 15.25 -12.79
C VAL A 168 -2.40 14.23 -13.92
N THR A 169 -1.36 13.94 -14.69
CA THR A 169 -1.41 12.95 -15.78
C THR A 169 -1.04 11.53 -15.35
N ASN A 170 -0.79 11.31 -14.06
CA ASN A 170 -0.43 9.99 -13.56
C ASN A 170 -1.63 9.02 -13.68
N PRO A 171 -1.46 7.84 -14.31
CA PRO A 171 -2.55 6.90 -14.51
C PRO A 171 -3.21 6.44 -13.19
N ILE A 172 -2.45 6.38 -12.11
CA ILE A 172 -2.96 6.05 -10.77
C ILE A 172 -3.92 7.13 -10.27
N ILE A 173 -3.54 8.40 -10.40
CA ILE A 173 -4.40 9.54 -10.02
C ILE A 173 -5.68 9.53 -10.86
N LEU A 174 -5.57 9.29 -12.16
CA LEU A 174 -6.73 9.21 -13.06
C LEU A 174 -7.68 8.07 -12.66
N GLY A 175 -7.13 6.90 -12.31
CA GLY A 175 -7.93 5.78 -11.81
C GLY A 175 -8.69 6.10 -10.51
N ILE A 176 -8.02 6.76 -9.55
CA ILE A 176 -8.63 7.19 -8.29
C ILE A 176 -9.76 8.22 -8.54
N VAL A 177 -9.50 9.23 -9.36
CA VAL A 177 -10.50 10.27 -9.68
C VAL A 177 -11.71 9.65 -10.37
N ALA A 178 -11.48 8.79 -11.37
CA ALA A 178 -12.57 8.09 -12.06
C ALA A 178 -13.40 7.21 -11.10
N GLY A 179 -12.74 6.45 -10.21
CA GLY A 179 -13.42 5.61 -9.21
C GLY A 179 -14.23 6.42 -8.21
N THR A 180 -13.66 7.55 -7.75
CA THR A 180 -14.35 8.47 -6.83
C THR A 180 -15.59 9.09 -7.49
N LEU A 181 -15.47 9.56 -8.74
CA LEU A 181 -16.61 10.11 -9.48
C LEU A 181 -17.69 9.03 -9.71
N TRP A 182 -17.30 7.80 -10.05
CA TRP A 182 -18.23 6.69 -10.24
C TRP A 182 -19.04 6.40 -8.97
N SER A 183 -18.37 6.31 -7.83
CA SER A 183 -18.99 6.09 -6.52
C SER A 183 -19.91 7.23 -6.10
N LEU A 184 -19.46 8.50 -6.23
CA LEU A 184 -20.25 9.68 -5.89
C LEU A 184 -21.52 9.82 -6.76
N LEU A 185 -21.44 9.48 -8.04
CA LEU A 185 -22.57 9.49 -8.97
C LEU A 185 -23.47 8.26 -8.83
N ARG A 186 -23.14 7.31 -7.95
CA ARG A 186 -23.86 6.04 -7.76
C ARG A 186 -24.15 5.31 -9.07
N LEU A 187 -23.19 5.35 -10.00
CA LEU A 187 -23.40 4.71 -11.30
C LEU A 187 -23.51 3.20 -11.15
N PRO A 188 -24.50 2.55 -11.79
CA PRO A 188 -24.59 1.10 -11.74
C PRO A 188 -23.38 0.46 -12.40
N PHE A 189 -22.94 -0.68 -11.85
CA PHE A 189 -21.85 -1.46 -12.42
C PHE A 189 -22.48 -2.63 -13.23
N PRO A 190 -22.63 -2.51 -14.57
CA PRO A 190 -23.17 -3.61 -15.38
C PRO A 190 -22.32 -4.87 -15.20
N LYS A 191 -22.93 -6.05 -15.08
CA LYS A 191 -22.24 -7.32 -14.81
C LYS A 191 -21.08 -7.60 -15.76
N ILE A 192 -21.25 -7.31 -17.05
CA ILE A 192 -20.19 -7.49 -18.07
C ILE A 192 -19.00 -6.57 -17.77
N LEU A 193 -19.25 -5.30 -17.47
CA LEU A 193 -18.22 -4.33 -17.17
C LEU A 193 -17.51 -4.70 -15.88
N ASP A 194 -18.24 -5.05 -14.82
CA ASP A 194 -17.69 -5.48 -13.53
C ASP A 194 -16.78 -6.71 -13.68
N SER A 195 -17.23 -7.71 -14.43
CA SER A 195 -16.43 -8.90 -14.69
C SER A 195 -15.14 -8.58 -15.47
N THR A 196 -15.23 -7.76 -16.52
CA THR A 196 -14.08 -7.40 -17.35
C THR A 196 -13.07 -6.57 -16.58
N VAL A 197 -13.54 -5.50 -15.92
CA VAL A 197 -12.71 -4.63 -15.07
C VAL A 197 -12.09 -5.44 -13.92
N GLY A 198 -12.89 -6.30 -13.27
CA GLY A 198 -12.42 -7.15 -12.17
C GLY A 198 -11.35 -8.16 -12.60
N ASN A 199 -11.49 -8.76 -13.77
CA ASN A 199 -10.46 -9.68 -14.30
C ASN A 199 -9.14 -8.94 -14.53
N LEU A 200 -9.19 -7.73 -15.07
CA LEU A 200 -8.02 -6.92 -15.33
C LEU A 200 -7.39 -6.42 -13.99
N ALA A 201 -8.20 -5.93 -13.07
CA ALA A 201 -7.76 -5.48 -11.75
C ALA A 201 -7.04 -6.58 -10.96
N LYS A 202 -7.57 -7.80 -10.98
CA LYS A 202 -6.98 -8.97 -10.30
C LYS A 202 -5.57 -9.32 -10.79
N THR A 203 -5.18 -8.92 -11.99
CA THR A 203 -3.82 -9.16 -12.51
C THR A 203 -2.77 -8.22 -11.90
N ALA A 204 -3.17 -7.08 -11.33
CA ALA A 204 -2.26 -6.05 -10.83
C ALA A 204 -1.27 -6.59 -9.78
N THR A 205 -1.78 -7.24 -8.75
CA THR A 205 -0.95 -7.75 -7.65
C THR A 205 -0.05 -8.93 -8.07
N PRO A 206 -0.54 -10.00 -8.71
CA PRO A 206 0.32 -11.11 -9.14
C PRO A 206 1.41 -10.69 -10.11
N LEU A 207 1.08 -9.92 -11.14
CA LEU A 207 2.08 -9.44 -12.11
C LEU A 207 3.07 -8.46 -11.46
N GLY A 208 2.61 -7.59 -10.58
CA GLY A 208 3.47 -6.69 -9.81
C GLY A 208 4.46 -7.42 -8.90
N LEU A 209 4.00 -8.48 -8.21
CA LEU A 209 4.85 -9.35 -7.38
C LEU A 209 5.88 -10.11 -8.22
N MET A 210 5.48 -10.68 -9.37
CA MET A 210 6.40 -11.35 -10.27
C MET A 210 7.43 -10.37 -10.86
N ALA A 211 7.01 -9.15 -11.24
CA ALA A 211 7.92 -8.11 -11.72
C ALA A 211 8.91 -7.68 -10.62
N MET A 212 8.43 -7.55 -9.38
CA MET A 212 9.26 -7.26 -8.22
C MET A 212 10.27 -8.38 -7.97
N GLY A 213 9.82 -9.64 -7.97
CA GLY A 213 10.68 -10.81 -7.81
C GLY A 213 11.76 -10.90 -8.90
N GLY A 214 11.38 -10.70 -10.17
CA GLY A 214 12.30 -10.67 -11.31
C GLY A 214 13.29 -9.49 -11.28
N SER A 215 12.97 -8.43 -10.54
CA SER A 215 13.85 -7.27 -10.32
C SER A 215 14.73 -7.39 -9.09
N LEU A 216 14.57 -8.43 -8.26
CA LEU A 216 15.32 -8.57 -7.01
C LEU A 216 16.82 -8.78 -7.27
N HIS A 217 17.60 -7.85 -6.71
CA HIS A 217 19.06 -7.93 -6.63
C HIS A 217 19.46 -8.04 -5.15
N PHE A 218 19.61 -9.25 -4.64
CA PHE A 218 19.86 -9.50 -3.21
C PHE A 218 21.00 -8.65 -2.64
N TRP A 219 22.11 -8.51 -3.34
CA TRP A 219 23.25 -7.69 -2.89
C TRP A 219 22.87 -6.22 -2.67
N LYS A 220 22.05 -5.64 -3.56
CA LYS A 220 21.58 -4.27 -3.39
C LYS A 220 20.55 -4.13 -2.26
N ALA A 221 19.70 -5.14 -2.07
CA ALA A 221 18.76 -5.19 -0.94
C ALA A 221 19.52 -5.30 0.39
N PHE A 222 20.59 -6.10 0.46
CA PHE A 222 21.42 -6.22 1.65
C PHE A 222 22.19 -4.92 1.98
N SER A 223 22.66 -4.18 0.99
CA SER A 223 23.35 -2.89 1.23
C SER A 223 22.44 -1.85 1.91
N ARG A 224 21.11 -1.97 1.77
CA ARG A 224 20.10 -1.07 2.36
C ARG A 224 19.36 -1.72 3.56
N LEU A 225 19.83 -2.88 4.05
CA LEU A 225 19.11 -3.69 5.04
C LEU A 225 18.78 -2.91 6.32
N LYS A 226 19.72 -2.11 6.84
CA LYS A 226 19.49 -1.31 8.07
C LYS A 226 18.33 -0.34 7.90
N ALA A 227 18.29 0.38 6.78
CA ALA A 227 17.20 1.32 6.50
C ALA A 227 15.87 0.58 6.23
N SER A 228 15.91 -0.58 5.54
CA SER A 228 14.72 -1.40 5.29
C SER A 228 14.15 -1.98 6.57
N VAL A 229 15.00 -2.47 7.49
CA VAL A 229 14.58 -2.97 8.81
C VAL A 229 13.99 -1.83 9.66
N ALA A 230 14.63 -0.66 9.68
CA ALA A 230 14.11 0.51 10.39
C ALA A 230 12.73 0.94 9.85
N CYS A 231 12.58 0.98 8.52
CA CYS A 231 11.30 1.26 7.86
C CYS A 231 10.22 0.21 8.21
N THR A 232 10.59 -1.07 8.18
CA THR A 232 9.70 -2.19 8.54
C THR A 232 9.26 -2.11 9.99
N PHE A 233 10.20 -1.84 10.92
CA PHE A 233 9.89 -1.66 12.33
C PHE A 233 8.93 -0.48 12.55
N MET A 234 9.23 0.66 11.95
CA MET A 234 8.37 1.84 12.04
C MET A 234 6.97 1.54 11.49
N LYS A 235 6.88 0.81 10.37
CA LYS A 235 5.63 0.46 9.71
C LYS A 235 4.78 -0.51 10.53
N LEU A 236 5.36 -1.60 11.03
CA LEU A 236 4.61 -2.69 11.64
C LEU A 236 4.41 -2.52 13.16
N ILE A 237 5.25 -1.73 13.80
CA ILE A 237 5.25 -1.54 15.26
C ILE A 237 5.13 -0.06 15.62
N GLY A 238 5.95 0.81 15.04
CA GLY A 238 6.06 2.20 15.44
C GLY A 238 4.75 2.97 15.30
N TYR A 239 4.11 2.91 14.15
CA TYR A 239 2.83 3.60 13.93
C TYR A 239 1.69 2.99 14.73
N GLU A 240 1.66 1.66 14.89
CA GLU A 240 0.68 1.03 15.76
C GLU A 240 0.85 1.48 17.21
N ALA A 241 2.06 1.39 17.75
CA ALA A 241 2.34 1.80 19.12
C ALA A 241 2.02 3.29 19.38
N LEU A 242 2.18 4.14 18.36
CA LEU A 242 1.89 5.57 18.46
C LEU A 242 0.40 5.88 18.38
N PHE A 243 -0.31 5.29 17.43
CA PHE A 243 -1.67 5.70 17.09
C PHE A 243 -2.76 4.80 17.65
N LEU A 244 -2.48 3.54 18.00
CA LEU A 244 -3.46 2.63 18.58
C LEU A 244 -3.96 3.12 19.95
N PRO A 245 -3.10 3.61 20.89
CA PRO A 245 -3.58 4.20 22.14
C PRO A 245 -4.48 5.43 21.91
N LEU A 246 -4.19 6.22 20.87
CA LEU A 246 -5.02 7.36 20.49
C LEU A 246 -6.38 6.90 19.96
N ALA A 247 -6.41 5.86 19.12
CA ALA A 247 -7.65 5.27 18.63
C ALA A 247 -8.53 4.76 19.78
N ILE A 248 -7.94 4.06 20.74
CA ILE A 248 -8.64 3.57 21.94
C ILE A 248 -9.20 4.74 22.78
N ARG A 249 -8.42 5.79 23.00
CA ARG A 249 -8.88 7.01 23.71
C ARG A 249 -9.99 7.72 22.97
N CYS A 250 -10.00 7.68 21.65
CA CYS A 250 -11.11 8.18 20.82
C CYS A 250 -12.35 7.28 20.89
N GLY A 251 -12.33 6.14 21.60
CA GLY A 251 -13.46 5.24 21.79
C GLY A 251 -13.73 4.32 20.60
N PHE A 252 -12.75 4.08 19.72
CA PHE A 252 -12.87 3.06 18.69
C PHE A 252 -12.72 1.66 19.29
N THR A 253 -13.67 0.76 18.97
CA THR A 253 -13.73 -0.64 19.43
C THR A 253 -14.18 -1.54 18.29
N LYS A 254 -14.11 -2.86 18.49
CA LYS A 254 -14.60 -3.89 17.55
C LYS A 254 -14.02 -3.72 16.15
N ASP A 255 -14.87 -3.83 15.13
CA ASP A 255 -14.50 -3.76 13.70
C ASP A 255 -13.86 -2.42 13.30
N LYS A 256 -14.22 -1.30 13.95
CA LYS A 256 -13.57 0.01 13.75
C LYS A 256 -12.11 -0.03 14.19
N LEU A 257 -11.84 -0.57 15.37
CA LEU A 257 -10.48 -0.68 15.90
C LEU A 257 -9.64 -1.65 15.07
N VAL A 258 -10.21 -2.79 14.68
CA VAL A 258 -9.55 -3.76 13.78
C VAL A 258 -9.22 -3.12 12.44
N SER A 259 -10.12 -2.32 11.85
CA SER A 259 -9.85 -1.58 10.61
C SER A 259 -8.65 -0.64 10.76
N ILE A 260 -8.53 0.07 11.88
CA ILE A 260 -7.41 0.97 12.18
C ILE A 260 -6.10 0.19 12.35
N ILE A 261 -6.11 -0.93 13.08
CA ILE A 261 -4.96 -1.83 13.25
C ILE A 261 -4.45 -2.29 11.87
N ILE A 262 -5.33 -2.73 10.98
CA ILE A 262 -4.93 -3.18 9.66
C ILE A 262 -4.41 -2.01 8.81
N MET A 263 -5.03 -0.84 8.90
CA MET A 263 -4.58 0.36 8.20
C MET A 263 -3.15 0.74 8.59
N LEU A 264 -2.80 0.63 9.87
CA LEU A 264 -1.48 1.01 10.38
C LEU A 264 -0.45 -0.11 10.20
N GLY A 265 -0.77 -1.33 10.59
CA GLY A 265 0.18 -2.44 10.79
C GLY A 265 0.22 -3.49 9.67
N SER A 266 -0.60 -3.39 8.61
CA SER A 266 -0.48 -4.35 7.52
C SER A 266 0.76 -4.10 6.65
N ALA A 267 1.20 -5.14 5.93
CA ALA A 267 2.36 -5.08 5.04
C ALA A 267 2.29 -3.91 4.05
N SER A 268 3.44 -3.38 3.70
CA SER A 268 3.55 -2.43 2.60
C SER A 268 3.16 -3.11 1.28
N THR A 269 2.44 -2.38 0.44
CA THR A 269 1.89 -2.94 -0.81
C THR A 269 2.96 -3.04 -1.91
N VAL A 270 2.84 -4.04 -2.79
CA VAL A 270 3.68 -4.18 -3.98
C VAL A 270 3.64 -2.94 -4.89
N THR A 271 2.57 -2.15 -4.82
CA THR A 271 2.46 -0.89 -5.56
C THR A 271 3.56 0.11 -5.20
N CYS A 272 4.16 0.01 -3.98
CA CYS A 272 5.32 0.83 -3.61
C CYS A 272 6.49 0.59 -4.57
N PHE A 273 6.79 -0.68 -4.87
CA PHE A 273 7.82 -1.04 -5.84
C PHE A 273 7.46 -0.61 -7.26
N VAL A 274 6.24 -0.96 -7.72
CA VAL A 274 5.78 -0.66 -9.07
C VAL A 274 5.83 0.84 -9.36
N MET A 275 5.35 1.67 -8.44
CA MET A 275 5.38 3.12 -8.57
C MET A 275 6.80 3.67 -8.52
N ALA A 276 7.63 3.26 -7.56
CA ALA A 276 9.01 3.70 -7.46
C ALA A 276 9.76 3.45 -8.77
N LYS A 277 9.69 2.23 -9.29
CA LYS A 277 10.37 1.83 -10.52
C LYS A 277 9.93 2.64 -11.74
N ASN A 278 8.62 2.87 -11.90
CA ASN A 278 8.08 3.63 -13.05
C ASN A 278 8.24 5.15 -12.92
N MET A 279 8.47 5.66 -11.72
CA MET A 279 8.67 7.09 -11.46
C MET A 279 10.15 7.49 -11.39
N GLY A 280 11.06 6.58 -11.77
CA GLY A 280 12.48 6.85 -11.92
C GLY A 280 13.31 6.68 -10.66
N HIS A 281 12.80 5.88 -9.71
CA HIS A 281 13.57 5.38 -8.56
C HIS A 281 14.14 3.99 -8.85
N GLU A 282 15.10 3.53 -8.05
CA GLU A 282 15.71 2.23 -8.24
C GLU A 282 14.73 1.07 -7.92
N GLY A 283 13.85 1.24 -6.93
CA GLY A 283 12.88 0.25 -6.48
C GLY A 283 13.48 -0.84 -5.57
N SER A 284 14.79 -0.89 -5.43
CA SER A 284 15.46 -1.92 -4.61
C SER A 284 15.13 -1.80 -3.12
N PHE A 285 15.04 -0.56 -2.62
CA PHE A 285 14.62 -0.31 -1.24
C PHE A 285 13.15 -0.71 -1.02
N SER A 286 12.25 -0.26 -1.89
CA SER A 286 10.82 -0.59 -1.81
C SER A 286 10.59 -2.10 -1.85
N SER A 287 11.30 -2.84 -2.71
CA SER A 287 11.18 -4.30 -2.79
C SER A 287 11.62 -4.99 -1.49
N GLY A 288 12.72 -4.52 -0.89
CA GLY A 288 13.20 -5.01 0.41
C GLY A 288 12.19 -4.78 1.54
N VAL A 289 11.60 -3.59 1.62
CA VAL A 289 10.60 -3.26 2.64
C VAL A 289 9.30 -4.06 2.41
N VAL A 290 8.81 -4.18 1.18
CA VAL A 290 7.63 -5.00 0.87
C VAL A 290 7.84 -6.45 1.30
N LEU A 291 9.02 -7.03 1.00
CA LEU A 291 9.35 -8.39 1.38
C LEU A 291 9.39 -8.57 2.91
N LEU A 292 10.10 -7.70 3.63
CA LEU A 292 10.21 -7.78 5.08
C LEU A 292 8.85 -7.54 5.76
N THR A 293 8.10 -6.52 5.33
CA THR A 293 6.80 -6.23 5.93
C THR A 293 5.79 -7.35 5.64
N THR A 294 5.82 -7.99 4.47
CA THR A 294 4.96 -9.13 4.15
C THR A 294 5.28 -10.32 5.05
N LEU A 295 6.59 -10.60 5.27
CA LEU A 295 7.02 -11.71 6.13
C LEU A 295 6.61 -11.51 7.59
N PHE A 296 6.83 -10.29 8.13
CA PHE A 296 6.63 -10.03 9.55
C PHE A 296 5.21 -9.56 9.91
N SER A 297 4.42 -9.05 8.95
CA SER A 297 3.08 -8.52 9.24
C SER A 297 2.11 -9.57 9.79
N ALA A 298 2.23 -10.84 9.40
CA ALA A 298 1.40 -11.90 9.94
C ALA A 298 1.56 -12.03 11.46
N PHE A 299 2.80 -11.94 11.94
CA PHE A 299 3.11 -12.05 13.37
C PHE A 299 2.74 -10.76 14.12
N THR A 300 3.08 -9.60 13.57
CA THR A 300 2.80 -8.31 14.23
C THR A 300 1.31 -7.99 14.29
N LEU A 301 0.55 -8.23 13.21
CA LEU A 301 -0.90 -8.07 13.23
C LEU A 301 -1.57 -9.03 14.23
N THR A 302 -1.14 -10.30 14.25
CA THR A 302 -1.66 -11.28 15.25
C THR A 302 -1.36 -10.80 16.66
N LEU A 303 -0.17 -10.25 16.92
CA LEU A 303 0.20 -9.71 18.23
C LEU A 303 -0.71 -8.54 18.63
N TRP A 304 -0.90 -7.55 17.73
CA TRP A 304 -1.75 -6.40 18.02
C TRP A 304 -3.20 -6.78 18.25
N LEU A 305 -3.74 -7.67 17.43
CA LEU A 305 -5.10 -8.21 17.61
C LEU A 305 -5.22 -8.98 18.93
N PHE A 306 -4.21 -9.77 19.29
CA PHE A 306 -4.19 -10.49 20.56
C PHE A 306 -4.17 -9.54 21.78
N ILE A 307 -3.34 -8.48 21.74
CA ILE A 307 -3.31 -7.44 22.79
C ILE A 307 -4.68 -6.78 22.93
N CYS A 308 -5.29 -6.34 21.82
CA CYS A 308 -6.60 -5.68 21.88
C CYS A 308 -7.72 -6.61 22.33
N LYS A 309 -7.67 -7.90 21.98
CA LYS A 309 -8.60 -8.91 22.48
C LYS A 309 -8.43 -9.14 23.99
N GLY A 310 -7.19 -9.22 24.48
CA GLY A 310 -6.90 -9.32 25.91
C GLY A 310 -7.38 -8.13 26.74
N LEU A 311 -7.46 -6.96 26.12
CA LEU A 311 -8.01 -5.74 26.73
C LEU A 311 -9.55 -5.61 26.58
N GLY A 312 -10.23 -6.58 25.96
CA GLY A 312 -11.67 -6.56 25.74
C GLY A 312 -12.16 -5.50 24.75
N LEU A 313 -11.30 -5.05 23.85
CA LEU A 313 -11.59 -3.97 22.88
C LEU A 313 -12.14 -4.50 21.55
N ILE A 314 -11.85 -5.80 21.25
CA ILE A 314 -12.28 -6.51 20.04
C ILE A 314 -12.79 -7.90 20.36
#